data_ffc53bbc29b794537de71d69e9bfc89b
#
_entry.id   ffc53bbc29b794537de71d69e9bfc89b
#
_cell.length_a   1.000
_cell.length_b   1.000
_cell.length_c   1.000
_cell.angle_alpha   90.00
_cell.angle_beta   90.00
_cell.angle_gamma   90.00
#
_symmetry.space_group_name_H-M   'P 1'
#
loop_
_entity.id
_entity.type
_entity.pdbx_description
1 polymer ?
#
loop_
_entity_poly.entity_id
_entity_poly.type
_entity_poly.pdbx_seq_one_letter_code
_entity_poly.pdbx_strand_id
1 'polypeptide(L)'
;EHYRKNNRLLAPENPNGFIPGEAAAAVLCLRSERGGFRLFGLGLAREVASIYNAEDLPLRGDGMTAAYDIAFKETGIEMSRLGYRIADLIGEQYWFKQSALASLRLLRGRHDFQDLWSPGESLGNVGAAAGPLMIGMAWTAARKGYAAGSPVLIEASNDAGACGAALFAMRSA
;
A
#
# COMPACT_ATOMS: atom_id res chain seq x y z
N GLU A 1 19.08 5.16 -14.66
CA GLU A 1 20.20 6.04 -14.31
C GLU A 1 19.94 6.82 -13.00
N HIS A 2 18.73 7.38 -12.79
CA HIS A 2 18.37 8.14 -11.57
C HIS A 2 18.59 7.35 -10.28
N TYR A 3 18.04 6.16 -10.16
CA TYR A 3 18.16 5.31 -8.96
C TYR A 3 19.61 4.84 -8.71
N ARG A 4 20.38 4.61 -9.77
CA ARG A 4 21.80 4.28 -9.64
C ARG A 4 22.59 5.46 -9.06
N LYS A 5 22.35 6.69 -9.56
CA LYS A 5 22.99 7.90 -9.04
C LYS A 5 22.68 8.19 -7.58
N ASN A 6 21.48 7.82 -7.15
CA ASN A 6 21.03 8.01 -5.75
C ASN A 6 21.31 6.79 -4.86
N ASN A 7 22.10 5.83 -5.34
CA ASN A 7 22.45 4.60 -4.61
C ASN A 7 21.24 3.86 -4.04
N ARG A 8 20.15 3.73 -4.81
CA ARG A 8 18.90 3.10 -4.36
C ARG A 8 18.70 1.67 -4.87
N LEU A 9 19.58 1.20 -5.75
CA LEU A 9 19.49 -0.18 -6.23
C LEU A 9 20.14 -1.16 -5.25
N LEU A 10 19.53 -2.33 -5.10
CA LEU A 10 20.09 -3.41 -4.31
C LEU A 10 21.44 -3.85 -4.92
N ALA A 11 22.48 -3.85 -4.11
CA ALA A 11 23.83 -4.23 -4.46
C ALA A 11 24.58 -4.75 -3.21
N PRO A 12 25.69 -5.47 -3.35
CA PRO A 12 26.47 -5.90 -2.19
C PRO A 12 26.87 -4.76 -1.26
N GLU A 13 27.11 -3.57 -1.82
CA GLU A 13 27.48 -2.34 -1.11
C GLU A 13 26.28 -1.57 -0.58
N ASN A 14 25.07 -1.90 -1.05
CA ASN A 14 23.82 -1.26 -0.62
C ASN A 14 22.73 -2.30 -0.35
N PRO A 15 22.72 -2.94 0.82
CA PRO A 15 21.67 -3.89 1.20
C PRO A 15 20.31 -3.23 1.45
N ASN A 16 20.27 -1.90 1.59
CA ASN A 16 19.03 -1.11 1.70
C ASN A 16 18.60 -0.55 0.35
N GLY A 17 18.58 -1.39 -0.66
CA GLY A 17 18.16 -1.03 -2.01
C GLY A 17 17.01 -1.89 -2.51
N PHE A 18 16.44 -1.51 -3.65
CA PHE A 18 15.39 -2.29 -4.30
C PHE A 18 15.87 -2.94 -5.60
N ILE A 19 15.18 -3.98 -6.03
CA ILE A 19 15.35 -4.62 -7.33
C ILE A 19 14.38 -3.94 -8.31
N PRO A 20 14.87 -3.34 -9.42
CA PRO A 20 13.97 -2.84 -10.45
C PRO A 20 13.17 -3.98 -11.08
N GLY A 21 11.91 -3.73 -11.34
CA GLY A 21 11.03 -4.65 -12.04
C GLY A 21 10.31 -3.99 -13.20
N GLU A 22 9.68 -4.78 -14.03
CA GLU A 22 8.87 -4.31 -15.15
C GLU A 22 7.49 -4.97 -15.09
N ALA A 23 6.44 -4.17 -15.18
CA ALA A 23 5.08 -4.66 -15.28
C ALA A 23 4.17 -3.61 -15.92
N ALA A 24 3.06 -4.09 -16.45
CA ALA A 24 1.93 -3.26 -16.86
C ALA A 24 0.64 -3.87 -16.32
N ALA A 25 -0.26 -3.04 -15.82
CA ALA A 25 -1.57 -3.45 -15.36
C ALA A 25 -2.60 -2.36 -15.62
N ALA A 26 -3.85 -2.77 -15.84
CA ALA A 26 -4.97 -1.86 -16.01
C ALA A 26 -6.19 -2.38 -15.24
N VAL A 27 -6.94 -1.48 -14.65
CA VAL A 27 -8.18 -1.78 -13.93
C VAL A 27 -9.31 -0.95 -14.55
N LEU A 28 -10.38 -1.63 -14.97
CA LEU A 28 -11.59 -0.95 -15.41
C LEU A 28 -12.48 -0.68 -14.19
N CYS A 29 -12.66 0.60 -13.87
CA CYS A 29 -13.52 1.06 -12.80
C CYS A 29 -14.87 1.53 -13.37
N LEU A 30 -15.95 0.96 -12.90
CA LEU A 30 -17.30 1.31 -13.30
C LEU A 30 -18.15 1.71 -12.09
N ARG A 31 -19.00 2.71 -12.25
CA ARG A 31 -20.04 2.98 -11.27
C ARG A 31 -21.12 1.91 -11.41
N SER A 32 -21.32 1.11 -10.38
CA SER A 32 -22.30 0.00 -10.41
C SER A 32 -22.93 -0.20 -9.04
N GLU A 33 -24.22 -0.47 -9.02
CA GLU A 33 -24.96 -0.87 -7.82
C GLU A 33 -25.01 -2.40 -7.64
N ARG A 34 -24.61 -3.15 -8.67
CA ARG A 34 -24.54 -4.62 -8.63
C ARG A 34 -23.40 -5.07 -7.72
N GLY A 35 -23.44 -6.30 -7.23
CA GLY A 35 -22.37 -6.93 -6.48
C GLY A 35 -21.02 -6.92 -7.24
N GLY A 36 -19.96 -7.26 -6.56
CA GLY A 36 -18.61 -7.32 -7.11
C GLY A 36 -17.55 -6.73 -6.18
N PHE A 37 -16.31 -6.65 -6.67
CA PHE A 37 -15.20 -6.08 -5.94
C PHE A 37 -15.28 -4.55 -5.97
N ARG A 38 -15.42 -3.92 -4.81
CA ARG A 38 -15.73 -2.49 -4.70
C ARG A 38 -14.70 -1.74 -3.90
N LEU A 39 -14.36 -0.55 -4.38
CA LEU A 39 -13.74 0.51 -3.60
C LEU A 39 -14.84 1.21 -2.78
N PHE A 40 -14.65 1.31 -1.47
CA PHE A 40 -15.61 1.95 -0.56
C PHE A 40 -14.96 2.93 0.42
N GLY A 41 -13.63 3.04 0.44
CA GLY A 41 -12.89 4.06 1.15
C GLY A 41 -11.61 4.41 0.41
N LEU A 42 -11.33 5.71 0.28
CA LEU A 42 -10.12 6.22 -0.38
C LEU A 42 -9.57 7.39 0.42
N GLY A 43 -8.30 7.30 0.81
CA GLY A 43 -7.58 8.39 1.45
C GLY A 43 -6.33 8.73 0.68
N LEU A 44 -6.12 10.01 0.44
CA LEU A 44 -4.93 10.55 -0.20
C LEU A 44 -4.31 11.61 0.72
N ALA A 45 -2.99 11.56 0.90
CA ALA A 45 -2.26 12.49 1.74
C ALA A 45 -0.83 12.65 1.25
N ARG A 46 -0.03 13.41 1.98
CA ARG A 46 1.37 13.66 1.65
C ARG A 46 2.26 13.48 2.86
N GLU A 47 3.33 12.71 2.71
CA GLU A 47 4.43 12.62 3.67
C GLU A 47 5.42 13.77 3.40
N VAL A 48 5.65 14.59 4.42
CA VAL A 48 6.58 15.72 4.31
C VAL A 48 8.03 15.21 4.32
N ALA A 49 8.30 14.23 5.17
CA ALA A 49 9.59 13.54 5.23
C ALA A 49 9.71 12.50 4.10
N SER A 50 9.61 12.93 2.82
CA SER A 50 9.77 12.06 1.66
C SER A 50 11.18 11.45 1.62
N ILE A 51 11.38 10.40 0.82
CA ILE A 51 12.69 9.73 0.74
C ILE A 51 13.84 10.65 0.28
N TYR A 52 13.50 11.76 -0.38
CA TYR A 52 14.45 12.80 -0.84
C TYR A 52 14.31 14.11 -0.07
N ASN A 53 13.83 14.10 1.18
CA ASN A 53 13.68 15.34 1.91
C ASN A 53 15.06 15.96 2.24
N ALA A 54 15.26 17.18 1.74
CA ALA A 54 16.52 17.90 1.90
C ALA A 54 16.73 18.48 3.31
N GLU A 55 15.68 18.56 4.10
CA GLU A 55 15.70 19.12 5.46
C GLU A 55 16.00 18.06 6.52
N ASP A 56 16.29 16.82 6.13
CA ASP A 56 16.53 15.67 7.00
C ASP A 56 15.45 15.50 8.11
N LEU A 57 14.21 15.76 7.73
CA LEU A 57 13.07 15.58 8.63
C LEU A 57 12.93 14.09 9.00
N PRO A 58 12.70 13.76 10.27
CA PRO A 58 12.55 12.38 10.68
C PRO A 58 11.25 11.79 10.11
N LEU A 59 11.34 10.65 9.42
CA LEU A 59 10.17 9.93 8.94
C LEU A 59 9.30 9.46 10.10
N ARG A 60 8.09 9.99 10.19
CA ARG A 60 7.09 9.67 11.21
C ARG A 60 5.89 8.89 10.67
N GLY A 61 5.78 8.76 9.35
CA GLY A 61 4.64 8.13 8.68
C GLY A 61 3.35 8.93 8.78
N ASP A 62 3.47 10.24 8.95
CA ASP A 62 2.30 11.13 9.13
C ASP A 62 1.44 11.15 7.88
N GLY A 63 2.04 11.15 6.69
CA GLY A 63 1.31 11.14 5.42
C GLY A 63 0.52 9.84 5.21
N MET A 64 1.14 8.69 5.41
CA MET A 64 0.44 7.40 5.27
C MET A 64 -0.61 7.22 6.37
N THR A 65 -0.33 7.67 7.61
CA THR A 65 -1.33 7.67 8.70
C THR A 65 -2.56 8.50 8.31
N ALA A 66 -2.35 9.70 7.74
CA ALA A 66 -3.45 10.55 7.30
C ALA A 66 -4.26 9.92 6.15
N ALA A 67 -3.57 9.27 5.19
CA ALA A 67 -4.25 8.56 4.11
C ALA A 67 -5.15 7.42 4.66
N TYR A 68 -4.63 6.63 5.61
CA TYR A 68 -5.42 5.59 6.27
C TYR A 68 -6.62 6.19 7.03
N ASP A 69 -6.40 7.22 7.83
CA ASP A 69 -7.44 7.84 8.65
C ASP A 69 -8.59 8.39 7.79
N ILE A 70 -8.27 9.00 6.64
CA ILE A 70 -9.28 9.46 5.66
C ILE A 70 -10.08 8.28 5.11
N ALA A 71 -9.40 7.21 4.64
CA ALA A 71 -10.07 6.04 4.09
C ALA A 71 -10.98 5.35 5.11
N PHE A 72 -10.54 5.22 6.36
CA PHE A 72 -11.30 4.61 7.44
C PHE A 72 -12.48 5.46 7.89
N LYS A 73 -12.31 6.78 8.01
CA LYS A 73 -13.41 7.69 8.37
C LYS A 73 -14.55 7.67 7.38
N GLU A 74 -14.23 7.57 6.09
CA GLU A 74 -15.24 7.48 5.03
C GLU A 74 -16.10 6.22 5.15
N THR A 75 -15.56 5.14 5.69
CA THR A 75 -16.23 3.83 5.79
C THR A 75 -16.78 3.52 7.18
N GLY A 76 -16.28 4.17 8.22
CA GLY A 76 -16.56 3.80 9.60
C GLY A 76 -15.90 2.49 10.06
N ILE A 77 -14.97 1.94 9.26
CA ILE A 77 -14.23 0.72 9.59
C ILE A 77 -12.96 1.10 10.37
N GLU A 78 -12.60 0.30 11.34
CA GLU A 78 -11.34 0.43 12.08
C GLU A 78 -10.27 -0.50 11.50
N MET A 79 -9.00 -0.12 11.63
CA MET A 79 -7.88 -0.91 11.16
C MET A 79 -7.84 -2.33 11.76
N SER A 80 -8.28 -2.51 12.99
CA SER A 80 -8.41 -3.80 13.67
C SER A 80 -9.42 -4.76 13.02
N ARG A 81 -10.28 -4.25 12.13
CA ARG A 81 -11.29 -5.03 11.40
C ARG A 81 -10.88 -5.39 9.97
N LEU A 82 -9.68 -5.05 9.55
CA LEU A 82 -9.17 -5.48 8.25
C LEU A 82 -8.91 -6.98 8.23
N GLY A 83 -9.20 -7.63 7.12
CA GLY A 83 -8.78 -8.99 6.87
C GLY A 83 -7.28 -9.08 6.61
N TYR A 84 -6.76 -8.25 5.70
CA TYR A 84 -5.35 -8.20 5.34
C TYR A 84 -5.00 -6.88 4.65
N ARG A 85 -3.71 -6.70 4.37
CA ARG A 85 -3.17 -5.53 3.66
C ARG A 85 -2.35 -5.94 2.45
N ILE A 86 -2.33 -5.09 1.44
CA ILE A 86 -1.40 -5.19 0.30
C ILE A 86 -0.67 -3.86 0.16
N ALA A 87 0.64 -3.88 0.15
CA ALA A 87 1.49 -2.70 0.13
C ALA A 87 2.51 -2.74 -1.01
N ASP A 88 2.89 -1.59 -1.51
CA ASP A 88 3.92 -1.41 -2.54
C ASP A 88 5.36 -1.42 -1.97
N LEU A 89 5.62 -2.29 -1.02
CA LEU A 89 6.94 -2.39 -0.37
C LEU A 89 7.98 -2.97 -1.32
N ILE A 90 9.14 -2.31 -1.44
CA ILE A 90 10.15 -2.59 -2.45
C ILE A 90 11.59 -2.70 -1.91
N GLY A 91 11.78 -3.21 -0.70
CA GLY A 91 13.11 -3.53 -0.20
C GLY A 91 13.85 -2.41 0.55
N GLU A 92 13.49 -1.13 0.40
CA GLU A 92 14.10 -0.03 1.14
C GLU A 92 13.41 0.16 2.50
N GLN A 93 14.21 0.33 3.56
CA GLN A 93 13.72 0.50 4.94
C GLN A 93 12.73 1.66 5.09
N TYR A 94 12.86 2.70 4.28
CA TYR A 94 11.98 3.86 4.28
C TYR A 94 10.51 3.43 4.17
N TRP A 95 10.17 2.60 3.18
CA TRP A 95 8.79 2.18 2.90
C TRP A 95 8.23 1.29 3.99
N PHE A 96 9.02 0.34 4.48
CA PHE A 96 8.64 -0.51 5.61
C PHE A 96 8.38 0.30 6.88
N LYS A 97 9.26 1.27 7.16
CA LYS A 97 9.11 2.16 8.32
C LYS A 97 7.86 3.03 8.20
N GLN A 98 7.59 3.61 7.02
CA GLN A 98 6.40 4.41 6.78
C GLN A 98 5.11 3.61 7.02
N SER A 99 4.98 2.44 6.40
CA SER A 99 3.84 1.53 6.55
C SER A 99 3.67 1.07 8.01
N ALA A 100 4.76 0.64 8.66
CA ALA A 100 4.72 0.18 10.05
C ALA A 100 4.28 1.28 11.02
N LEU A 101 4.83 2.50 10.89
CA LEU A 101 4.46 3.63 11.76
C LEU A 101 2.99 4.03 11.59
N ALA A 102 2.49 4.06 10.35
CA ALA A 102 1.09 4.34 10.08
C ALA A 102 0.17 3.26 10.68
N SER A 103 0.53 2.00 10.49
CA SER A 103 -0.23 0.86 11.02
C SER A 103 -0.31 0.88 12.54
N LEU A 104 0.82 1.04 13.22
CA LEU A 104 0.90 1.05 14.69
C LEU A 104 0.08 2.18 15.34
N ARG A 105 -0.08 3.32 14.65
CA ARG A 105 -0.88 4.43 15.17
C ARG A 105 -2.38 4.18 15.15
N LEU A 106 -2.85 3.43 14.17
CA LEU A 106 -4.28 3.20 13.96
C LEU A 106 -4.74 1.82 14.45
N LEU A 107 -3.82 0.87 14.58
CA LEU A 107 -4.12 -0.46 15.10
C LEU A 107 -4.23 -0.42 16.62
N ARG A 108 -5.44 -0.29 17.12
CA ARG A 108 -5.74 -0.16 18.54
C ARG A 108 -6.58 -1.34 19.04
N GLY A 109 -6.28 -1.79 20.27
CA GLY A 109 -7.01 -2.88 20.90
C GLY A 109 -6.57 -4.26 20.43
N ARG A 110 -7.40 -5.28 20.75
CA ARG A 110 -7.15 -6.66 20.31
C ARG A 110 -7.55 -6.82 18.86
N HIS A 111 -6.70 -7.47 18.10
CA HIS A 111 -6.94 -7.82 16.71
C HIS A 111 -6.30 -9.17 16.40
N ASP A 112 -6.82 -9.85 15.42
CA ASP A 112 -6.21 -11.06 14.88
C ASP A 112 -4.99 -10.70 14.02
N PHE A 113 -4.18 -11.70 13.69
CA PHE A 113 -3.07 -11.52 12.76
C PHE A 113 -3.60 -11.03 11.40
N GLN A 114 -2.97 -9.99 10.87
CA GLN A 114 -3.31 -9.42 9.57
C GLN A 114 -2.15 -9.66 8.61
N ASP A 115 -2.37 -10.47 7.59
CA ASP A 115 -1.38 -10.68 6.53
C ASP A 115 -1.02 -9.38 5.83
N LEU A 116 0.25 -9.26 5.48
CA LEU A 116 0.78 -8.19 4.64
C LEU A 116 1.37 -8.82 3.37
N TRP A 117 0.75 -8.53 2.25
CA TRP A 117 1.23 -8.98 0.93
C TRP A 117 1.93 -7.84 0.20
N SER A 118 2.94 -8.16 -0.60
CA SER A 118 3.59 -7.19 -1.46
C SER A 118 3.91 -7.81 -2.82
N PRO A 119 3.47 -7.20 -3.93
CA PRO A 119 3.91 -7.63 -5.26
C PRO A 119 5.42 -7.44 -5.47
N GLY A 120 6.03 -6.52 -4.73
CA GLY A 120 7.47 -6.23 -4.78
C GLY A 120 8.36 -7.43 -4.45
N GLU A 121 7.88 -8.39 -3.63
CA GLU A 121 8.61 -9.61 -3.29
C GLU A 121 8.90 -10.49 -4.52
N SER A 122 8.00 -10.48 -5.50
CA SER A 122 8.11 -11.31 -6.70
C SER A 122 8.47 -10.52 -7.95
N LEU A 123 8.08 -9.27 -8.04
CA LEU A 123 8.19 -8.45 -9.25
C LEU A 123 9.24 -7.34 -9.13
N GLY A 124 9.75 -7.07 -7.94
CA GLY A 124 10.58 -5.88 -7.68
C GLY A 124 9.77 -4.59 -7.76
N ASN A 125 10.46 -3.47 -7.92
CA ASN A 125 9.83 -2.16 -8.08
C ASN A 125 9.30 -1.99 -9.50
N VAL A 126 8.00 -2.07 -9.66
CA VAL A 126 7.28 -1.91 -10.95
C VAL A 126 6.69 -0.50 -11.12
N GLY A 127 7.04 0.44 -10.25
CA GLY A 127 6.60 1.83 -10.34
C GLY A 127 5.08 1.98 -10.34
N ALA A 128 4.56 2.78 -11.26
CA ALA A 128 3.13 3.09 -11.35
C ALA A 128 2.22 1.87 -11.58
N ALA A 129 2.76 0.74 -12.04
CA ALA A 129 1.97 -0.47 -12.19
C ALA A 129 1.61 -1.14 -10.85
N ALA A 130 2.27 -0.77 -9.74
CA ALA A 130 2.02 -1.39 -8.43
C ALA A 130 0.55 -1.26 -7.98
N GLY A 131 -0.04 -0.08 -8.07
CA GLY A 131 -1.44 0.14 -7.68
C GLY A 131 -2.43 -0.77 -8.39
N PRO A 132 -2.51 -0.75 -9.73
CA PRO A 132 -3.36 -1.65 -10.50
C PRO A 132 -3.09 -3.14 -10.27
N LEU A 133 -1.82 -3.53 -10.07
CA LEU A 133 -1.46 -4.92 -9.74
C LEU A 133 -2.01 -5.34 -8.39
N MET A 134 -1.86 -4.52 -7.34
CA MET A 134 -2.39 -4.82 -6.01
C MET A 134 -3.92 -4.95 -6.01
N ILE A 135 -4.62 -4.11 -6.78
CA ILE A 135 -6.07 -4.23 -6.97
C ILE A 135 -6.40 -5.56 -7.66
N GLY A 136 -5.66 -5.92 -8.71
CA GLY A 136 -5.82 -7.19 -9.42
C GLY A 136 -5.55 -8.41 -8.53
N MET A 137 -4.52 -8.34 -7.66
CA MET A 137 -4.21 -9.37 -6.67
C MET A 137 -5.39 -9.56 -5.69
N ALA A 138 -5.86 -8.47 -5.09
CA ALA A 138 -6.96 -8.51 -4.14
C ALA A 138 -8.25 -9.04 -4.76
N TRP A 139 -8.60 -8.56 -5.96
CA TRP A 139 -9.77 -9.03 -6.71
C TRP A 139 -9.67 -10.53 -7.06
N THR A 140 -8.49 -10.98 -7.51
CA THR A 140 -8.27 -12.38 -7.85
C THR A 140 -8.37 -13.27 -6.62
N ALA A 141 -7.76 -12.86 -5.50
CA ALA A 141 -7.83 -13.58 -4.24
C ALA A 141 -9.27 -13.73 -3.73
N ALA A 142 -10.03 -12.64 -3.75
CA ALA A 142 -11.42 -12.65 -3.34
C ALA A 142 -12.29 -13.54 -4.25
N ARG A 143 -12.11 -13.47 -5.57
CA ARG A 143 -12.85 -14.32 -6.53
C ARG A 143 -12.53 -15.80 -6.41
N LYS A 144 -11.27 -16.13 -6.14
CA LYS A 144 -10.81 -17.53 -6.05
C LYS A 144 -10.91 -18.10 -4.64
N GLY A 145 -11.31 -17.31 -3.65
CA GLY A 145 -11.55 -17.76 -2.28
C GLY A 145 -10.29 -18.01 -1.45
N TYR A 146 -9.13 -17.43 -1.84
CA TYR A 146 -7.91 -17.54 -1.04
C TYR A 146 -7.49 -16.20 -0.38
N ALA A 147 -8.34 -15.18 -0.43
CA ALA A 147 -8.10 -13.94 0.28
C ALA A 147 -7.94 -14.19 1.78
N ALA A 148 -6.95 -13.54 2.42
CA ALA A 148 -6.70 -13.67 3.85
C ALA A 148 -7.71 -12.91 4.73
N GLY A 149 -8.90 -12.65 4.19
CA GLY A 149 -10.01 -11.99 4.89
C GLY A 149 -10.63 -10.86 4.08
N SER A 150 -11.50 -10.08 4.73
CA SER A 150 -12.19 -8.92 4.13
C SER A 150 -12.56 -7.94 5.25
N PRO A 151 -12.47 -6.63 5.01
CA PRO A 151 -11.96 -5.95 3.82
C PRO A 151 -10.44 -6.00 3.67
N VAL A 152 -9.94 -5.66 2.50
CA VAL A 152 -8.51 -5.47 2.24
C VAL A 152 -8.17 -3.97 2.15
N LEU A 153 -7.06 -3.58 2.80
CA LEU A 153 -6.45 -2.27 2.62
C LEU A 153 -5.30 -2.37 1.61
N ILE A 154 -5.36 -1.57 0.56
CA ILE A 154 -4.27 -1.40 -0.40
C ILE A 154 -3.61 -0.06 -0.13
N GLU A 155 -2.30 -0.06 0.04
CA GLU A 155 -1.52 1.14 0.28
C GLU A 155 -0.41 1.32 -0.75
N ALA A 156 -0.19 2.55 -1.16
CA ALA A 156 0.87 2.91 -2.08
C ALA A 156 1.42 4.29 -1.76
N SER A 157 2.69 4.49 -2.07
CA SER A 157 3.36 5.78 -1.94
C SER A 157 4.36 6.01 -3.06
N ASN A 158 4.86 7.24 -3.17
CA ASN A 158 5.88 7.57 -4.16
C ASN A 158 7.03 8.40 -3.58
N ASP A 159 8.09 8.50 -4.33
CA ASP A 159 9.32 9.22 -3.95
C ASP A 159 9.09 10.70 -3.60
N ALA A 160 8.05 11.31 -4.15
CA ALA A 160 7.67 12.70 -3.87
C ALA A 160 6.80 12.86 -2.62
N GLY A 161 6.56 11.78 -1.87
CA GLY A 161 5.79 11.77 -0.64
C GLY A 161 4.28 11.64 -0.79
N ALA A 162 3.74 11.44 -2.00
CA ALA A 162 2.32 11.14 -2.12
C ALA A 162 2.02 9.77 -1.49
N CYS A 163 0.97 9.71 -0.66
CA CYS A 163 0.50 8.52 0.03
C CYS A 163 -0.96 8.27 -0.33
N GLY A 164 -1.30 7.03 -0.62
CA GLY A 164 -2.66 6.60 -0.91
C GLY A 164 -3.03 5.34 -0.15
N ALA A 165 -4.27 5.28 0.32
CA ALA A 165 -4.86 4.13 0.99
C ALA A 165 -6.26 3.89 0.43
N ALA A 166 -6.56 2.66 0.06
CA ALA A 166 -7.82 2.30 -0.55
C ALA A 166 -8.38 1.03 0.07
N LEU A 167 -9.64 1.07 0.48
CA LEU A 167 -10.36 -0.06 1.06
C LEU A 167 -11.23 -0.74 0.02
N PHE A 168 -11.03 -2.04 -0.13
CA PHE A 168 -11.80 -2.86 -1.04
C PHE A 168 -12.45 -4.06 -0.33
N ALA A 169 -13.62 -4.43 -0.80
CA ALA A 169 -14.28 -5.68 -0.41
C ALA A 169 -15.10 -6.26 -1.55
N MET A 170 -15.30 -7.58 -1.50
CA MET A 170 -16.28 -8.26 -2.35
C MET A 170 -17.67 -8.06 -1.75
N ARG A 171 -18.61 -7.51 -2.51
CA ARG A 171 -20.02 -7.42 -2.15
C ARG A 171 -20.81 -8.50 -2.85
N SER A 172 -21.56 -9.28 -2.09
CA SER A 172 -22.54 -10.21 -2.67
C SER A 172 -23.56 -9.46 -3.51
N ALA A 173 -24.03 -10.09 -4.56
CA ALA A 173 -25.10 -9.58 -5.41
C ALA A 173 -26.43 -9.53 -4.66
#